data_728cd8d0e87eb932b3fc79e07b9a8242
#
_entry.id   728cd8d0e87eb932b3fc79e07b9a8242
#
_cell.length_a   1.000
_cell.length_b   1.000
_cell.length_c   1.000
_cell.angle_alpha   90.00
_cell.angle_beta   90.00
_cell.angle_gamma   90.00
#
_symmetry.space_group_name_H-M   'P 1'
#
loop_
_entity.id
_entity.type
_entity.pdbx_description
1 polymer ?
#
loop_
_entity_poly.entity_id
_entity_poly.type
_entity_poly.pdbx_seq_one_letter_code
_entity_poly.pdbx_strand_id
1 'polypeptide(L)'
;MKSTAKVGVFVDSNNIRMNGGYGMRYDVLREYAVRDSAELIRLNAYLSFDRHRAEEDEVYRRGQANYTDNLRDFGYKVLQKKVRRYDNGEENTVTKADLDVEITVDLLTQAKNLDRIVLATGNGDFVQVVRALQDMGKRVEILGFDNVSGDLRREADQFTSGYLIPSLLPFRDREKGADDEVWGTIGSRVRGVCYSHTGRGYGFLRYMRVLSPRLWSTNTRAEDSPYGSAFVHDSALPEGTDSRRLPSRSTIFEFDLVAGEDPNDTWQAQNVTLASR
;
A
#
# COMPACT_ATOMS: atom_id res chain seq x y z
N MET A 1 8.11 -24.06 -21.92
CA MET A 1 8.13 -23.56 -20.52
C MET A 1 7.63 -22.12 -20.56
N LYS A 2 6.63 -21.73 -19.78
CA LYS A 2 6.28 -20.29 -19.65
C LYS A 2 7.43 -19.61 -18.94
N SER A 3 7.98 -18.56 -19.53
CA SER A 3 8.98 -17.72 -18.88
C SER A 3 8.38 -17.12 -17.61
N THR A 4 9.06 -17.25 -16.50
CA THR A 4 8.65 -16.62 -15.23
C THR A 4 8.85 -15.12 -15.37
N ALA A 5 7.83 -14.33 -15.04
CA ALA A 5 7.91 -12.88 -15.11
C ALA A 5 8.94 -12.34 -14.11
N LYS A 6 9.78 -11.41 -14.54
CA LYS A 6 10.79 -10.75 -13.72
C LYS A 6 10.25 -9.47 -13.14
N VAL A 7 10.29 -9.34 -11.80
CA VAL A 7 9.72 -8.18 -11.10
C VAL A 7 10.77 -7.37 -10.37
N GLY A 8 10.60 -6.03 -10.40
CA GLY A 8 11.33 -5.06 -9.58
C GLY A 8 10.37 -4.26 -8.72
N VAL A 9 10.79 -3.97 -7.49
CA VAL A 9 10.07 -3.12 -6.53
C VAL A 9 10.89 -1.86 -6.28
N PHE A 10 10.23 -0.71 -6.37
CA PHE A 10 10.83 0.61 -6.16
C PHE A 10 9.95 1.38 -5.17
N VAL A 11 10.51 1.75 -4.02
CA VAL A 11 9.74 2.37 -2.93
C VAL A 11 10.24 3.78 -2.68
N ASP A 12 9.41 4.77 -2.97
CA ASP A 12 9.57 6.12 -2.47
C ASP A 12 9.16 6.16 -1.00
N SER A 13 10.11 5.82 -0.13
CA SER A 13 9.82 5.60 1.29
C SER A 13 9.38 6.88 2.01
N ASN A 14 9.83 8.05 1.54
CA ASN A 14 9.41 9.32 2.13
C ASN A 14 7.93 9.59 1.80
N ASN A 15 7.55 9.48 0.53
CA ASN A 15 6.17 9.68 0.10
C ASN A 15 5.23 8.69 0.81
N ILE A 16 5.59 7.42 0.84
CA ILE A 16 4.80 6.38 1.52
C ILE A 16 4.61 6.69 3.01
N ARG A 17 5.68 7.03 3.73
CA ARG A 17 5.60 7.35 5.17
C ARG A 17 4.73 8.56 5.47
N MET A 18 4.82 9.60 4.66
CA MET A 18 4.07 10.85 4.85
C MET A 18 2.60 10.72 4.48
N ASN A 19 2.25 9.74 3.64
CA ASN A 19 0.91 9.56 3.11
C ASN A 19 0.24 8.26 3.58
N GLY A 20 0.33 7.94 4.87
CA GLY A 20 -0.44 6.86 5.50
C GLY A 20 0.28 5.52 5.62
N GLY A 21 1.40 5.31 4.92
CA GLY A 21 2.15 4.05 4.94
C GLY A 21 3.22 3.94 6.04
N TYR A 22 3.13 4.75 7.09
CA TYR A 22 4.06 4.63 8.23
C TYR A 22 3.91 3.25 8.90
N GLY A 23 5.03 2.54 9.04
CA GLY A 23 5.04 1.18 9.59
C GLY A 23 4.76 0.09 8.56
N MET A 24 4.75 0.40 7.26
CA MET A 24 4.61 -0.59 6.19
C MET A 24 5.63 -1.72 6.33
N ARG A 25 5.16 -2.96 6.21
CA ARG A 25 5.96 -4.16 6.27
C ARG A 25 6.57 -4.47 4.90
N TYR A 26 7.87 -4.29 4.78
CA TYR A 26 8.61 -4.47 3.52
C TYR A 26 8.77 -5.94 3.12
N ASP A 27 8.76 -6.85 4.08
CA ASP A 27 8.67 -8.30 3.86
C ASP A 27 7.37 -8.67 3.14
N VAL A 28 6.23 -8.15 3.59
CA VAL A 28 4.92 -8.36 2.96
C VAL A 28 4.84 -7.71 1.58
N LEU A 29 5.45 -6.52 1.40
CA LEU A 29 5.53 -5.90 0.07
C LEU A 29 6.31 -6.76 -0.92
N ARG A 30 7.39 -7.40 -0.47
CA ARG A 30 8.16 -8.37 -1.26
C ARG A 30 7.29 -9.56 -1.66
N GLU A 31 6.52 -10.14 -0.73
CA GLU A 31 5.59 -11.24 -1.01
C GLU A 31 4.51 -10.82 -2.00
N TYR A 32 3.94 -9.63 -1.83
CA TYR A 32 2.99 -9.06 -2.80
C TYR A 32 3.58 -8.97 -4.21
N ALA A 33 4.82 -8.57 -4.34
CA ALA A 33 5.48 -8.45 -5.64
C ALA A 33 5.65 -9.81 -6.35
N VAL A 34 5.82 -10.91 -5.61
CA VAL A 34 6.02 -12.26 -6.16
C VAL A 34 4.77 -13.15 -6.07
N ARG A 35 3.60 -12.59 -5.82
CA ARG A 35 2.32 -13.29 -5.60
C ARG A 35 1.89 -14.25 -6.72
N ASP A 36 2.48 -14.14 -7.88
CA ASP A 36 2.23 -14.96 -9.08
C ASP A 36 3.42 -15.85 -9.45
N SER A 37 4.27 -16.15 -8.47
CA SER A 37 5.51 -16.90 -8.65
C SER A 37 6.51 -16.20 -9.57
N ALA A 38 6.45 -14.85 -9.65
CA ALA A 38 7.41 -14.05 -10.39
C ALA A 38 8.82 -14.14 -9.77
N GLU A 39 9.83 -14.03 -10.59
CA GLU A 39 11.23 -13.95 -10.17
C GLU A 39 11.53 -12.51 -9.68
N LEU A 40 11.95 -12.37 -8.43
CA LEU A 40 12.31 -11.08 -7.86
C LEU A 40 13.75 -10.69 -8.26
N ILE A 41 13.87 -9.66 -9.10
CA ILE A 41 15.18 -9.22 -9.62
C ILE A 41 15.74 -8.06 -8.80
N ARG A 42 14.89 -7.11 -8.39
CA ARG A 42 15.30 -5.89 -7.66
C ARG A 42 14.31 -5.49 -6.60
N LEU A 43 14.86 -5.07 -5.46
CA LEU A 43 14.16 -4.36 -4.40
C LEU A 43 14.95 -3.08 -4.11
N ASN A 44 14.39 -1.92 -4.40
CA ASN A 44 15.02 -0.63 -4.14
C ASN A 44 14.14 0.18 -3.20
N ALA A 45 14.75 0.75 -2.15
CA ALA A 45 14.11 1.70 -1.24
C ALA A 45 14.89 3.02 -1.23
N TYR A 46 14.17 4.11 -1.41
CA TYR A 46 14.73 5.46 -1.51
C TYR A 46 14.35 6.26 -0.30
N LEU A 47 15.35 6.80 0.41
CA LEU A 47 15.22 7.44 1.71
C LEU A 47 15.91 8.80 1.72
N SER A 48 15.31 9.80 2.34
CA SER A 48 16.04 11.00 2.75
C SER A 48 16.70 10.79 4.11
N PHE A 49 17.86 11.39 4.30
CA PHE A 49 18.60 11.39 5.56
C PHE A 49 19.02 12.80 5.95
N ASP A 50 18.49 13.29 7.05
CA ASP A 50 18.90 14.59 7.61
C ASP A 50 20.11 14.39 8.52
N ARG A 51 21.29 14.72 7.96
CA ARG A 51 22.56 14.57 8.67
C ARG A 51 22.65 15.50 9.90
N HIS A 52 22.19 16.73 9.78
CA HIS A 52 22.25 17.70 10.88
C HIS A 52 21.39 17.24 12.05
N ARG A 53 20.16 16.80 11.77
CA ARG A 53 19.30 16.22 12.81
C ARG A 53 19.93 14.98 13.44
N ALA A 54 20.61 14.13 12.67
CA ALA A 54 21.26 12.94 13.19
C ALA A 54 22.49 13.25 14.07
N GLU A 55 23.10 14.42 13.92
CA GLU A 55 24.18 14.92 14.78
C GLU A 55 23.66 15.40 16.15
N GLU A 56 22.42 15.94 16.17
CA GLU A 56 21.79 16.53 17.35
C GLU A 56 20.84 15.57 18.08
N ASP A 57 20.19 14.64 17.35
CA ASP A 57 19.16 13.73 17.83
C ASP A 57 19.62 12.28 17.68
N GLU A 58 20.11 11.70 18.79
CA GLU A 58 20.58 10.30 18.81
C GLU A 58 19.45 9.31 18.58
N VAL A 59 18.21 9.61 19.01
CA VAL A 59 17.05 8.74 18.80
C VAL A 59 16.72 8.67 17.31
N TYR A 60 16.73 9.82 16.63
CA TYR A 60 16.56 9.87 15.17
C TYR A 60 17.67 9.10 14.46
N ARG A 61 18.93 9.29 14.83
CA ARG A 61 20.09 8.61 14.24
C ARG A 61 19.98 7.10 14.35
N ARG A 62 19.70 6.59 15.56
CA ARG A 62 19.51 5.14 15.80
C ARG A 62 18.29 4.59 15.07
N GLY A 63 17.17 5.31 15.09
CA GLY A 63 15.96 4.93 14.39
C GLY A 63 16.17 4.80 12.86
N GLN A 64 16.92 5.73 12.26
CA GLN A 64 17.24 5.67 10.84
C GLN A 64 18.22 4.54 10.50
N ALA A 65 19.22 4.27 11.36
CA ALA A 65 20.14 3.15 11.19
C ALA A 65 19.37 1.82 11.24
N ASN A 66 18.59 1.59 12.29
CA ASN A 66 17.78 0.38 12.44
C ASN A 66 16.81 0.18 11.29
N TYR A 67 16.15 1.25 10.84
CA TYR A 67 15.23 1.18 9.69
C TYR A 67 15.95 0.78 8.41
N THR A 68 17.13 1.35 8.16
CA THR A 68 17.95 1.04 6.99
C THR A 68 18.45 -0.41 7.02
N ASP A 69 18.89 -0.88 8.18
CA ASP A 69 19.40 -2.25 8.34
C ASP A 69 18.27 -3.28 8.19
N ASN A 70 17.10 -3.03 8.76
CA ASN A 70 15.90 -3.86 8.54
C ASN A 70 15.53 -3.96 7.05
N LEU A 71 15.61 -2.86 6.30
CA LEU A 71 15.36 -2.90 4.86
C LEU A 71 16.38 -3.77 4.12
N ARG A 72 17.65 -3.68 4.48
CA ARG A 72 18.73 -4.53 3.91
C ARG A 72 18.52 -6.00 4.24
N ASP A 73 18.10 -6.31 5.47
CA ASP A 73 17.80 -7.68 5.91
C ASP A 73 16.65 -8.29 5.11
N PHE A 74 15.66 -7.48 4.69
CA PHE A 74 14.61 -7.91 3.76
C PHE A 74 15.05 -7.96 2.30
N GLY A 75 16.32 -7.64 1.99
CA GLY A 75 16.90 -7.71 0.66
C GLY A 75 16.78 -6.44 -0.18
N TYR A 76 16.40 -5.30 0.42
CA TYR A 76 16.32 -4.04 -0.30
C TYR A 76 17.69 -3.38 -0.45
N LYS A 77 18.02 -2.94 -1.66
CA LYS A 77 19.06 -1.94 -1.88
C LYS A 77 18.52 -0.61 -1.40
N VAL A 78 19.18 -0.01 -0.41
CA VAL A 78 18.78 1.26 0.20
C VAL A 78 19.63 2.38 -0.39
N LEU A 79 18.97 3.35 -1.01
CA LEU A 79 19.56 4.58 -1.50
C LEU A 79 19.18 5.73 -0.57
N GLN A 80 20.18 6.35 0.05
CA GLN A 80 19.97 7.49 0.94
C GLN A 80 20.49 8.77 0.29
N LYS A 81 19.62 9.79 0.21
CA LYS A 81 19.99 11.12 -0.22
C LYS A 81 20.03 12.05 0.99
N LYS A 82 21.14 12.78 1.14
CA LYS A 82 21.27 13.78 2.20
C LYS A 82 20.34 14.95 1.95
N VAL A 83 19.62 15.34 2.97
CA VAL A 83 18.79 16.54 2.97
C VAL A 83 19.69 17.77 2.80
N ARG A 84 19.33 18.64 1.88
CA ARG A 84 19.98 19.96 1.73
C ARG A 84 19.13 21.01 2.43
N ARG A 85 19.77 21.82 3.26
CA ARG A 85 19.18 22.97 3.91
C ARG A 85 19.62 24.22 3.16
N TYR A 86 18.67 25.04 2.78
CA TYR A 86 18.93 26.34 2.17
C TYR A 86 18.51 27.40 3.18
N ASP A 87 19.46 28.23 3.60
CA ASP A 87 19.22 29.41 4.43
C ASP A 87 18.76 30.54 3.51
N ASN A 88 17.49 30.90 3.58
CA ASN A 88 16.92 31.97 2.78
C ASN A 88 16.93 33.33 3.51
N GLY A 89 17.68 33.47 4.64
CA GLY A 89 17.80 34.71 5.39
C GLY A 89 16.55 35.12 6.20
N GLU A 90 15.46 34.32 6.13
CA GLU A 90 14.30 34.39 6.99
C GLU A 90 14.30 33.12 7.88
N GLU A 91 13.70 33.15 9.06
CA GLU A 91 13.72 32.06 10.07
C GLU A 91 13.28 30.67 9.58
N ASN A 92 12.99 30.52 8.29
CA ASN A 92 12.53 29.28 7.67
C ASN A 92 13.59 28.63 6.79
N THR A 93 14.29 27.64 7.34
CA THR A 93 15.18 26.75 6.59
C THR A 93 14.36 25.83 5.69
N VAL A 94 14.41 26.01 4.37
CA VAL A 94 13.78 25.10 3.42
C VAL A 94 14.61 23.80 3.33
N THR A 95 13.99 22.72 3.73
CA THR A 95 14.60 21.38 3.73
C THR A 95 14.13 20.62 2.48
N LYS A 96 15.03 20.32 1.54
CA LYS A 96 14.67 19.57 0.34
C LYS A 96 15.53 18.32 0.16
N ALA A 97 14.89 17.16 0.07
CA ALA A 97 15.51 15.92 -0.37
C ALA A 97 14.53 15.18 -1.28
N ASP A 98 14.48 15.63 -2.51
CA ASP A 98 13.71 15.02 -3.57
C ASP A 98 14.52 13.89 -4.20
N LEU A 99 13.95 12.69 -4.26
CA LEU A 99 14.58 11.48 -4.80
C LEU A 99 13.99 11.08 -6.15
N ASP A 100 13.10 11.89 -6.72
CA ASP A 100 12.36 11.56 -7.94
C ASP A 100 13.28 11.31 -9.13
N VAL A 101 14.39 12.04 -9.20
CA VAL A 101 15.41 11.87 -10.25
C VAL A 101 16.12 10.53 -10.09
N GLU A 102 16.57 10.18 -8.89
CA GLU A 102 17.24 8.91 -8.60
C GLU A 102 16.31 7.72 -8.88
N ILE A 103 15.05 7.81 -8.44
CA ILE A 103 14.02 6.79 -8.69
C ILE A 103 13.80 6.65 -10.20
N THR A 104 13.64 7.76 -10.92
CA THR A 104 13.43 7.79 -12.37
C THR A 104 14.57 7.14 -13.13
N VAL A 105 15.81 7.51 -12.82
CA VAL A 105 17.01 6.94 -13.45
C VAL A 105 17.10 5.44 -13.20
N ASP A 106 16.89 5.00 -11.97
CA ASP A 106 16.92 3.58 -11.63
C ASP A 106 15.78 2.80 -12.30
N LEU A 107 14.56 3.34 -12.35
CA LEU A 107 13.43 2.73 -13.07
C LEU A 107 13.76 2.50 -14.55
N LEU A 108 14.21 3.54 -15.27
CA LEU A 108 14.49 3.46 -16.69
C LEU A 108 15.70 2.57 -17.00
N THR A 109 16.76 2.62 -16.19
CA THR A 109 17.97 1.82 -16.44
C THR A 109 17.79 0.35 -16.12
N GLN A 110 17.00 0.02 -15.08
CA GLN A 110 16.76 -1.35 -14.64
C GLN A 110 15.61 -2.02 -15.40
N ALA A 111 14.70 -1.24 -16.00
CA ALA A 111 13.54 -1.74 -16.74
C ALA A 111 13.88 -2.79 -17.81
N LYS A 112 15.02 -2.68 -18.46
CA LYS A 112 15.46 -3.64 -19.51
C LYS A 112 15.49 -5.10 -19.03
N ASN A 113 15.67 -5.33 -17.73
CA ASN A 113 15.77 -6.66 -17.12
C ASN A 113 14.47 -7.08 -16.39
N LEU A 114 13.42 -6.31 -16.51
CA LEU A 114 12.16 -6.52 -15.79
C LEU A 114 11.02 -6.67 -16.78
N ASP A 115 10.00 -7.45 -16.40
CA ASP A 115 8.73 -7.55 -17.10
C ASP A 115 7.64 -6.76 -16.37
N ARG A 116 7.73 -6.71 -15.03
CA ARG A 116 6.81 -5.99 -14.16
C ARG A 116 7.55 -5.12 -13.15
N ILE A 117 7.00 -3.95 -12.90
CA ILE A 117 7.51 -2.96 -11.97
C ILE A 117 6.40 -2.66 -10.96
N VAL A 118 6.71 -2.79 -9.67
CA VAL A 118 5.87 -2.30 -8.57
C VAL A 118 6.51 -1.01 -8.06
N LEU A 119 5.86 0.11 -8.31
CA LEU A 119 6.28 1.43 -7.83
C LEU A 119 5.40 1.85 -6.67
N ALA A 120 5.97 1.91 -5.47
CA ALA A 120 5.29 2.35 -4.27
C ALA A 120 5.50 3.86 -4.08
N THR A 121 4.52 4.64 -4.48
CA THR A 121 4.46 6.11 -4.38
C THR A 121 3.04 6.62 -4.64
N GLY A 122 2.73 7.82 -4.18
CA GLY A 122 1.53 8.59 -4.55
C GLY A 122 1.83 9.80 -5.43
N ASN A 123 3.12 10.04 -5.73
CA ASN A 123 3.56 11.26 -6.41
C ASN A 123 3.21 11.26 -7.90
N GLY A 124 2.44 12.26 -8.34
CA GLY A 124 2.02 12.44 -9.73
C GLY A 124 3.14 12.73 -10.72
N ASP A 125 4.31 13.17 -10.26
CA ASP A 125 5.45 13.47 -11.13
C ASP A 125 5.98 12.22 -11.85
N PHE A 126 5.68 11.02 -11.34
CA PHE A 126 6.04 9.76 -11.99
C PHE A 126 5.14 9.37 -13.18
N VAL A 127 4.07 10.10 -13.51
CA VAL A 127 3.18 9.76 -14.64
C VAL A 127 3.96 9.58 -15.95
N GLN A 128 4.90 10.49 -16.25
CA GLN A 128 5.70 10.40 -17.49
C GLN A 128 6.64 9.20 -17.48
N VAL A 129 7.18 8.84 -16.33
CA VAL A 129 8.03 7.65 -16.17
C VAL A 129 7.21 6.38 -16.37
N VAL A 130 5.98 6.33 -15.83
CA VAL A 130 5.06 5.20 -16.03
C VAL A 130 4.78 4.99 -17.52
N ARG A 131 4.45 6.05 -18.27
CA ARG A 131 4.25 5.99 -19.74
C ARG A 131 5.48 5.45 -20.46
N ALA A 132 6.65 6.00 -20.16
CA ALA A 132 7.89 5.55 -20.79
C ALA A 132 8.16 4.06 -20.54
N LEU A 133 7.88 3.56 -19.34
CA LEU A 133 8.02 2.14 -19.00
C LEU A 133 7.00 1.27 -19.74
N GLN A 134 5.76 1.72 -19.89
CA GLN A 134 4.72 1.04 -20.66
C GLN A 134 5.07 1.00 -22.16
N ASP A 135 5.61 2.08 -22.72
CA ASP A 135 6.10 2.14 -24.09
C ASP A 135 7.28 1.16 -24.33
N MET A 136 8.05 0.87 -23.26
CA MET A 136 9.07 -0.20 -23.27
C MET A 136 8.48 -1.61 -23.10
N GLY A 137 7.16 -1.76 -23.09
CA GLY A 137 6.47 -3.03 -22.90
C GLY A 137 6.48 -3.56 -21.46
N LYS A 138 6.67 -2.70 -20.46
CA LYS A 138 6.67 -3.10 -19.05
C LYS A 138 5.27 -2.92 -18.45
N ARG A 139 4.88 -3.89 -17.60
CA ARG A 139 3.69 -3.73 -16.76
C ARG A 139 4.06 -2.91 -15.52
N VAL A 140 3.37 -1.80 -15.30
CA VAL A 140 3.63 -0.90 -14.16
C VAL A 140 2.45 -0.93 -13.19
N GLU A 141 2.71 -1.38 -11.97
CA GLU A 141 1.75 -1.43 -10.88
C GLU A 141 2.09 -0.36 -9.84
N ILE A 142 1.13 0.48 -9.51
CA ILE A 142 1.30 1.52 -8.48
C ILE A 142 0.70 1.02 -7.17
N LEU A 143 1.47 1.17 -6.09
CA LEU A 143 1.03 0.95 -4.73
C LEU A 143 1.09 2.28 -3.98
N GLY A 144 0.01 2.66 -3.33
CA GLY A 144 -0.04 3.89 -2.54
C GLY A 144 -1.03 3.77 -1.39
N PHE A 145 -1.04 4.76 -0.52
CA PHE A 145 -1.97 4.85 0.62
C PHE A 145 -2.86 6.08 0.46
N ASP A 146 -2.62 7.15 1.22
CA ASP A 146 -3.35 8.42 1.10
C ASP A 146 -2.71 9.34 0.04
N ASN A 147 -3.46 10.34 -0.41
CA ASN A 147 -3.00 11.41 -1.30
C ASN A 147 -2.33 10.93 -2.61
N VAL A 148 -2.77 9.81 -3.14
CA VAL A 148 -2.28 9.33 -4.43
C VAL A 148 -2.85 10.18 -5.56
N SER A 149 -1.99 10.67 -6.43
CA SER A 149 -2.38 11.44 -7.62
C SER A 149 -3.41 10.66 -8.47
N GLY A 150 -4.50 11.34 -8.81
CA GLY A 150 -5.54 10.77 -9.66
C GLY A 150 -5.02 10.41 -11.06
N ASP A 151 -4.07 11.19 -11.59
CA ASP A 151 -3.45 10.93 -12.89
C ASP A 151 -2.55 9.70 -12.82
N LEU A 152 -1.76 9.55 -11.78
CA LEU A 152 -0.91 8.37 -11.56
C LEU A 152 -1.75 7.08 -11.44
N ARG A 153 -2.88 7.15 -10.70
CA ARG A 153 -3.80 6.00 -10.57
C ARG A 153 -4.42 5.58 -11.90
N ARG A 154 -4.74 6.54 -12.78
CA ARG A 154 -5.35 6.28 -14.10
C ARG A 154 -4.35 5.75 -15.11
N GLU A 155 -3.10 6.20 -15.03
CA GLU A 155 -2.04 5.80 -15.95
C GLU A 155 -1.53 4.39 -15.67
N ALA A 156 -1.49 3.97 -14.42
CA ALA A 156 -0.98 2.66 -14.03
C ALA A 156 -1.76 1.50 -14.66
N ASP A 157 -1.07 0.43 -15.08
CA ASP A 157 -1.73 -0.83 -15.49
C ASP A 157 -2.56 -1.43 -14.35
N GLN A 158 -2.14 -1.20 -13.12
CA GLN A 158 -2.86 -1.55 -11.91
C GLN A 158 -2.52 -0.59 -10.77
N PHE A 159 -3.55 -0.10 -10.08
CA PHE A 159 -3.40 0.57 -8.79
C PHE A 159 -3.90 -0.33 -7.67
N THR A 160 -3.10 -0.46 -6.62
CA THR A 160 -3.49 -1.17 -5.39
C THR A 160 -3.27 -0.26 -4.19
N SER A 161 -4.32 -0.04 -3.40
CA SER A 161 -4.14 0.62 -2.11
C SER A 161 -3.42 -0.31 -1.14
N GLY A 162 -2.33 0.19 -0.54
CA GLY A 162 -1.56 -0.57 0.45
C GLY A 162 -2.37 -0.97 1.69
N TYR A 163 -3.42 -0.22 2.00
CA TYR A 163 -4.34 -0.57 3.08
C TYR A 163 -5.06 -1.91 2.85
N LEU A 164 -5.33 -2.26 1.59
CA LEU A 164 -6.10 -3.46 1.24
C LEU A 164 -5.25 -4.73 1.16
N ILE A 165 -3.93 -4.61 1.17
CA ILE A 165 -3.03 -5.76 1.13
C ILE A 165 -2.97 -6.39 2.53
N PRO A 166 -3.28 -7.69 2.67
CA PRO A 166 -3.24 -8.40 3.93
C PRO A 166 -1.92 -8.17 4.68
N SER A 167 -2.02 -7.73 5.92
CA SER A 167 -0.89 -7.54 6.84
C SER A 167 0.24 -6.59 6.37
N LEU A 168 0.04 -5.83 5.28
CA LEU A 168 1.05 -4.87 4.79
C LEU A 168 1.24 -3.70 5.74
N LEU A 169 0.14 -3.20 6.32
CA LEU A 169 0.18 -2.11 7.29
C LEU A 169 -0.47 -2.56 8.60
N PRO A 170 0.23 -2.45 9.76
CA PRO A 170 -0.33 -2.79 11.06
C PRO A 170 -1.60 -1.97 11.37
N PHE A 171 -2.48 -2.52 12.20
CA PHE A 171 -3.60 -1.77 12.75
C PHE A 171 -3.11 -0.83 13.86
N ARG A 172 -3.63 0.39 13.92
CA ARG A 172 -3.12 1.42 14.84
C ARG A 172 -3.52 1.19 16.30
N ASP A 173 -4.71 0.63 16.52
CA ASP A 173 -5.37 0.56 17.83
C ASP A 173 -5.34 -0.86 18.45
N ARG A 174 -4.54 -1.77 17.92
CA ARG A 174 -4.35 -3.10 18.53
C ARG A 174 -3.13 -3.12 19.43
N GLU A 175 -3.31 -3.68 20.63
CA GLU A 175 -2.17 -4.01 21.50
C GLU A 175 -1.20 -4.95 20.77
N LYS A 176 0.09 -4.73 20.97
CA LYS A 176 1.13 -5.63 20.45
C LYS A 176 0.91 -7.02 21.05
N GLY A 177 0.53 -7.99 20.21
CA GLY A 177 0.24 -9.37 20.60
C GLY A 177 -1.18 -9.85 20.25
N ALA A 178 -2.06 -8.95 19.77
CA ALA A 178 -3.39 -9.32 19.27
C ALA A 178 -3.38 -9.77 17.79
N ASP A 179 -2.22 -9.96 17.21
CA ASP A 179 -2.04 -10.36 15.80
C ASP A 179 -2.12 -11.87 15.56
N ASP A 180 -2.54 -12.67 16.57
CA ASP A 180 -2.57 -14.13 16.47
C ASP A 180 -3.73 -14.65 15.59
N GLU A 181 -4.65 -13.80 15.18
CA GLU A 181 -5.72 -14.20 14.27
C GLU A 181 -5.29 -13.99 12.81
N VAL A 182 -5.36 -15.08 12.06
CA VAL A 182 -5.02 -15.09 10.63
C VAL A 182 -5.94 -14.14 9.89
N TRP A 183 -5.36 -13.15 9.21
CA TRP A 183 -6.08 -12.20 8.38
C TRP A 183 -7.13 -12.88 7.50
N GLY A 184 -8.36 -12.37 7.52
CA GLY A 184 -9.45 -12.86 6.68
C GLY A 184 -10.18 -14.08 7.22
N THR A 185 -9.92 -14.51 8.47
CA THR A 185 -10.72 -15.51 9.21
C THR A 185 -11.76 -14.81 10.11
N ILE A 186 -12.74 -15.57 10.57
CA ILE A 186 -13.71 -15.08 11.57
C ILE A 186 -12.95 -14.67 12.83
N GLY A 187 -13.31 -13.50 13.39
CA GLY A 187 -12.66 -12.89 14.52
C GLY A 187 -11.52 -11.94 14.13
N SER A 188 -10.96 -12.07 12.92
CA SER A 188 -9.87 -11.19 12.48
C SER A 188 -10.37 -9.80 12.09
N ARG A 189 -9.49 -8.80 12.27
CA ARG A 189 -9.67 -7.46 11.75
C ARG A 189 -9.09 -7.35 10.34
N VAL A 190 -9.84 -6.73 9.42
CA VAL A 190 -9.45 -6.59 8.01
C VAL A 190 -9.74 -5.19 7.48
N ARG A 191 -9.25 -4.90 6.28
CA ARG A 191 -9.56 -3.66 5.56
C ARG A 191 -10.23 -3.96 4.23
N GLY A 192 -11.22 -3.14 3.89
CA GLY A 192 -11.98 -3.31 2.66
C GLY A 192 -12.64 -2.04 2.17
N VAL A 193 -13.31 -2.15 1.03
CA VAL A 193 -14.09 -1.07 0.41
C VAL A 193 -15.54 -1.48 0.26
N CYS A 194 -16.46 -0.53 0.39
CA CYS A 194 -17.85 -0.78 0.07
C CYS A 194 -18.00 -0.90 -1.46
N TYR A 195 -18.26 -2.10 -1.95
CA TYR A 195 -18.39 -2.37 -3.38
C TYR A 195 -19.85 -2.45 -3.86
N SER A 196 -20.79 -2.60 -2.94
CA SER A 196 -22.23 -2.61 -3.20
C SER A 196 -22.97 -1.98 -2.03
N HIS A 197 -23.94 -1.10 -2.32
CA HIS A 197 -24.82 -0.48 -1.33
C HIS A 197 -26.21 -0.37 -1.92
N THR A 198 -27.22 -0.80 -1.14
CA THR A 198 -28.59 -0.90 -1.64
C THR A 198 -29.38 0.41 -1.62
N GLY A 199 -28.89 1.42 -0.90
CA GLY A 199 -29.63 2.64 -0.60
C GLY A 199 -30.79 2.41 0.40
N ARG A 200 -30.89 1.21 0.99
CA ARG A 200 -31.95 0.81 1.95
C ARG A 200 -31.38 0.51 3.35
N GLY A 201 -30.26 1.14 3.68
CA GLY A 201 -29.66 1.03 5.02
C GLY A 201 -28.62 -0.09 5.18
N TYR A 202 -28.17 -0.72 4.09
CA TYR A 202 -27.12 -1.73 4.16
C TYR A 202 -26.31 -1.85 2.87
N GLY A 203 -25.12 -2.41 3.00
CA GLY A 203 -24.21 -2.67 1.91
C GLY A 203 -23.30 -3.86 2.17
N PHE A 204 -22.28 -4.02 1.28
CA PHE A 204 -21.30 -5.08 1.36
C PHE A 204 -19.89 -4.52 1.22
N LEU A 205 -19.03 -4.88 2.15
CA LEU A 205 -17.60 -4.56 2.15
C LEU A 205 -16.83 -5.72 1.52
N ARG A 206 -15.98 -5.41 0.52
CA ARG A 206 -15.07 -6.35 -0.09
C ARG A 206 -13.69 -6.15 0.49
N TYR A 207 -13.06 -7.23 0.95
CA TYR A 207 -11.71 -7.26 1.48
C TYR A 207 -10.90 -8.35 0.76
N MET A 208 -9.58 -8.19 0.70
CA MET A 208 -8.68 -9.19 0.15
C MET A 208 -8.45 -10.26 1.22
N ARG A 209 -8.74 -11.54 0.94
CA ARG A 209 -8.51 -12.67 1.86
C ARG A 209 -7.07 -13.14 1.82
N VAL A 210 -6.49 -13.17 0.63
CA VAL A 210 -5.17 -13.75 0.37
C VAL A 210 -4.50 -13.05 -0.81
N LEU A 211 -3.18 -12.98 -0.77
CA LEU A 211 -2.40 -12.56 -1.93
C LEU A 211 -2.52 -13.59 -3.04
N SER A 212 -2.92 -13.15 -4.23
CA SER A 212 -3.19 -14.00 -5.38
C SER A 212 -2.69 -13.35 -6.66
N PRO A 213 -2.27 -14.13 -7.67
CA PRO A 213 -2.01 -13.62 -9.00
C PRO A 213 -3.25 -12.97 -9.65
N ARG A 214 -4.45 -13.31 -9.20
CA ARG A 214 -5.73 -12.90 -9.80
C ARG A 214 -6.39 -11.72 -9.10
N LEU A 215 -5.64 -10.67 -8.75
CA LEU A 215 -6.21 -9.50 -8.05
C LEU A 215 -7.30 -8.75 -8.87
N TRP A 216 -7.38 -8.99 -10.18
CA TRP A 216 -8.46 -8.46 -11.03
C TRP A 216 -9.79 -9.23 -10.89
N SER A 217 -9.78 -10.45 -10.34
CA SER A 217 -10.98 -11.27 -10.15
C SER A 217 -11.75 -10.80 -8.91
N THR A 218 -12.53 -9.73 -9.08
CA THR A 218 -13.22 -9.06 -7.97
C THR A 218 -14.60 -9.64 -7.65
N ASN A 219 -15.00 -10.73 -8.29
CA ASN A 219 -16.23 -11.45 -7.98
C ASN A 219 -16.06 -12.27 -6.69
N THR A 220 -16.60 -11.76 -5.58
CA THR A 220 -16.49 -12.40 -4.26
C THR A 220 -17.21 -13.75 -4.14
N ARG A 221 -18.08 -14.10 -5.11
CA ARG A 221 -18.82 -15.37 -5.13
C ARG A 221 -18.07 -16.47 -5.86
N ALA A 222 -17.02 -16.15 -6.61
CA ALA A 222 -16.20 -17.16 -7.26
C ALA A 222 -15.37 -17.91 -6.22
N GLU A 223 -15.32 -19.22 -6.30
CA GLU A 223 -14.62 -20.09 -5.33
C GLU A 223 -13.12 -19.74 -5.25
N ASP A 224 -12.52 -19.41 -6.38
CA ASP A 224 -11.09 -19.06 -6.51
C ASP A 224 -10.83 -17.55 -6.35
N SER A 225 -11.82 -16.75 -5.91
CA SER A 225 -11.65 -15.32 -5.70
C SER A 225 -10.70 -15.04 -4.54
N PRO A 226 -9.73 -14.13 -4.71
CA PRO A 226 -8.89 -13.68 -3.61
C PRO A 226 -9.63 -12.74 -2.64
N TYR A 227 -10.89 -12.42 -2.93
CA TYR A 227 -11.69 -11.49 -2.14
C TYR A 227 -12.81 -12.17 -1.39
N GLY A 228 -13.06 -11.67 -0.17
CA GLY A 228 -14.25 -11.97 0.61
C GLY A 228 -15.23 -10.81 0.61
N SER A 229 -16.45 -11.09 1.07
CA SER A 229 -17.52 -10.11 1.25
C SER A 229 -18.02 -10.17 2.69
N ALA A 230 -18.25 -9.01 3.30
CA ALA A 230 -18.88 -8.87 4.60
C ALA A 230 -20.08 -7.93 4.49
N PHE A 231 -21.20 -8.33 5.06
CA PHE A 231 -22.39 -7.48 5.20
C PHE A 231 -22.12 -6.35 6.18
N VAL A 232 -22.62 -5.15 5.89
CA VAL A 232 -22.57 -4.01 6.80
C VAL A 232 -23.91 -3.28 6.79
N HIS A 233 -24.48 -3.04 7.96
CA HIS A 233 -25.63 -2.16 8.14
C HIS A 233 -25.15 -0.71 8.28
N ASP A 234 -25.93 0.28 7.79
CA ASP A 234 -25.56 1.70 7.84
C ASP A 234 -25.28 2.19 9.26
N SER A 235 -26.00 1.64 10.25
CA SER A 235 -25.79 1.98 11.68
C SER A 235 -24.44 1.50 12.24
N ALA A 236 -23.77 0.58 11.56
CA ALA A 236 -22.44 0.10 11.93
C ALA A 236 -21.32 0.91 11.26
N LEU A 237 -21.66 1.77 10.29
CA LEU A 237 -20.67 2.64 9.65
C LEU A 237 -20.20 3.73 10.62
N PRO A 238 -18.96 4.21 10.49
CA PRO A 238 -18.42 5.28 11.31
C PRO A 238 -19.28 6.54 11.23
N GLU A 239 -19.39 7.25 12.35
CA GLU A 239 -20.10 8.53 12.41
C GLU A 239 -19.55 9.51 11.35
N GLY A 240 -20.45 10.21 10.67
CA GLY A 240 -20.09 11.12 9.56
C GLY A 240 -19.90 10.45 8.20
N THR A 241 -20.05 9.13 8.09
CA THR A 241 -20.05 8.45 6.78
C THR A 241 -21.34 8.79 6.02
N ASP A 242 -21.20 9.45 4.86
CA ASP A 242 -22.35 9.70 3.97
C ASP A 242 -22.64 8.44 3.14
N SER A 243 -23.62 7.64 3.56
CA SER A 243 -24.00 6.40 2.86
C SER A 243 -24.48 6.64 1.41
N ARG A 244 -24.92 7.86 1.06
CA ARG A 244 -25.28 8.23 -0.32
C ARG A 244 -24.10 8.26 -1.27
N ARG A 245 -22.88 8.33 -0.75
CA ARG A 245 -21.64 8.26 -1.53
C ARG A 245 -21.11 6.83 -1.70
N LEU A 246 -21.82 5.85 -1.15
CA LEU A 246 -21.52 4.43 -1.33
C LEU A 246 -22.31 3.87 -2.52
N PRO A 247 -21.75 2.93 -3.28
CA PRO A 247 -20.44 2.28 -3.06
C PRO A 247 -19.24 3.19 -3.39
N SER A 248 -18.11 2.97 -2.71
CA SER A 248 -16.88 3.76 -2.90
C SER A 248 -15.66 2.84 -3.03
N ARG A 249 -14.78 3.15 -3.99
CA ARG A 249 -13.50 2.45 -4.17
C ARG A 249 -12.33 3.15 -3.46
N SER A 250 -12.55 4.36 -2.96
CA SER A 250 -11.52 5.19 -2.31
C SER A 250 -11.69 5.25 -0.80
N THR A 251 -12.90 5.05 -0.28
CA THR A 251 -13.16 4.99 1.16
C THR A 251 -12.79 3.60 1.67
N ILE A 252 -11.77 3.53 2.51
CA ILE A 252 -11.28 2.27 3.08
C ILE A 252 -11.77 2.14 4.50
N PHE A 253 -12.52 1.09 4.75
CA PHE A 253 -13.03 0.70 6.05
C PHE A 253 -12.13 -0.35 6.68
N GLU A 254 -11.98 -0.27 7.99
CA GLU A 254 -11.32 -1.24 8.84
C GLU A 254 -12.36 -1.84 9.77
N PHE A 255 -12.49 -3.15 9.83
CA PHE A 255 -13.58 -3.82 10.53
C PHE A 255 -13.22 -5.23 10.98
N ASP A 256 -13.96 -5.70 11.98
CA ASP A 256 -13.85 -7.07 12.47
C ASP A 256 -14.81 -7.97 11.68
N LEU A 257 -14.31 -9.15 11.28
CA LEU A 257 -15.10 -10.18 10.62
C LEU A 257 -15.79 -11.06 11.67
N VAL A 258 -17.12 -11.07 11.66
CA VAL A 258 -17.91 -11.93 12.54
C VAL A 258 -18.82 -12.86 11.73
N ALA A 259 -19.22 -13.98 12.33
CA ALA A 259 -20.19 -14.88 11.71
C ALA A 259 -21.54 -14.16 11.57
N GLY A 260 -22.21 -14.36 10.41
CA GLY A 260 -23.58 -13.91 10.22
C GLY A 260 -24.56 -14.68 11.11
N GLU A 261 -25.76 -14.14 11.29
CA GLU A 261 -26.83 -14.81 12.07
C GLU A 261 -27.39 -16.05 11.37
N ASP A 262 -27.33 -16.10 10.04
CA ASP A 262 -27.74 -17.26 9.22
C ASP A 262 -26.51 -18.09 8.82
N PRO A 263 -26.52 -19.43 9.01
CA PRO A 263 -25.42 -20.33 8.61
C PRO A 263 -25.08 -20.31 7.11
N ASN A 264 -26.01 -19.86 6.27
CA ASN A 264 -25.79 -19.67 4.83
C ASN A 264 -25.33 -18.24 4.50
N ASP A 265 -25.17 -17.39 5.51
CA ASP A 265 -25.00 -15.95 5.31
C ASP A 265 -23.54 -15.52 5.29
N THR A 266 -23.36 -14.50 4.53
CA THR A 266 -22.18 -13.65 4.40
C THR A 266 -21.67 -13.26 5.77
N TRP A 267 -20.37 -13.22 5.96
CA TRP A 267 -19.75 -12.64 7.15
C TRP A 267 -20.22 -11.21 7.36
N GLN A 268 -20.29 -10.79 8.60
CA GLN A 268 -20.68 -9.43 8.97
C GLN A 268 -19.47 -8.61 9.38
N ALA A 269 -19.53 -7.31 9.10
CA ALA A 269 -18.56 -6.33 9.54
C ALA A 269 -19.05 -5.67 10.83
N GLN A 270 -18.24 -5.73 11.88
CA GLN A 270 -18.49 -5.02 13.16
C GLN A 270 -17.30 -4.11 13.48
N ASN A 271 -17.51 -3.20 14.46
CA ASN A 271 -16.47 -2.25 14.90
C ASN A 271 -15.82 -1.50 13.72
N VAL A 272 -16.68 -1.03 12.81
CA VAL A 272 -16.23 -0.42 11.55
C VAL A 272 -15.66 0.97 11.83
N THR A 273 -14.43 1.20 11.33
CA THR A 273 -13.74 2.49 11.40
C THR A 273 -13.19 2.88 10.01
N LEU A 274 -12.73 4.11 9.85
CA LEU A 274 -12.03 4.53 8.63
C LEU A 274 -10.53 4.24 8.78
N ALA A 275 -9.94 3.56 7.80
CA ALA A 275 -8.50 3.28 7.76
C ALA A 275 -7.69 4.51 7.32
N SER A 276 -8.23 5.29 6.37
CA SER A 276 -7.63 6.55 5.88
C SER A 276 -8.26 7.74 6.60
N ARG A 277 -7.48 8.79 6.86
CA ARG A 277 -7.95 10.07 7.41
C ARG A 277 -8.22 11.06 6.30
#